data_f1f43391723b4d8f16d3f7973f1e988b
#
_entry.id   f1f43391723b4d8f16d3f7973f1e988b
#
_cell.length_a   1.000
_cell.length_b   1.000
_cell.length_c   1.000
_cell.angle_alpha   90.00
_cell.angle_beta   90.00
_cell.angle_gamma   90.00
#
_symmetry.space_group_name_H-M   'P 1'
#
loop_
_entity.id
_entity.type
_entity.pdbx_description
1 polymer ?
#
loop_
_entity_poly.entity_id
_entity_poly.type
_entity_poly.pdbx_seq_one_letter_code
_entity_poly.pdbx_strand_id
1 'polypeptide(L)'
;TWVSDKQTAPRSIEITNGMTMALPPDRVDRLVAGMTCHKYASLDQHVRGAMLGHMTLNVFGPATAEMNPDVFDFVSRSVGLYKSFIRPFLNEARVYHPTPDCKAARAAGYTALELVSPDQKRGVIGVFTLTGWMGGEIDLRARGLNRGKTYRVTYDNDGASELLTGAALMRGVTAFIPSALS
;
A
#
# COMPACT_ATOMS: atom_id res chain seq x y z
N THR A 1 16.67 4.53 4.94
CA THR A 1 16.42 3.95 6.29
C THR A 1 15.81 2.58 6.14
N TRP A 2 16.32 1.61 6.83
CA TRP A 2 15.89 0.22 6.83
C TRP A 2 14.76 0.00 7.84
N VAL A 3 13.66 -0.59 7.41
CA VAL A 3 12.53 -0.83 8.32
C VAL A 3 12.83 -1.96 9.29
N SER A 4 13.22 -3.12 8.83
CA SER A 4 13.73 -4.26 9.61
C SER A 4 13.80 -5.54 8.76
N ASP A 5 14.75 -6.39 8.97
CA ASP A 5 14.85 -7.73 8.35
C ASP A 5 13.76 -8.70 8.83
N LYS A 6 13.25 -8.46 10.02
CA LYS A 6 12.35 -9.40 10.71
C LYS A 6 10.91 -8.93 10.81
N GLN A 7 10.62 -7.70 10.44
CA GLN A 7 9.27 -7.18 10.54
C GLN A 7 8.49 -7.47 9.26
N THR A 8 7.51 -8.33 9.39
CA THR A 8 6.59 -8.68 8.32
C THR A 8 5.31 -7.83 8.39
N ALA A 9 4.47 -7.85 7.37
CA ALA A 9 3.15 -7.28 7.47
C ALA A 9 2.32 -8.04 8.55
N PRO A 10 1.41 -7.38 9.26
CA PRO A 10 1.06 -5.95 9.13
C PRO A 10 2.03 -4.99 9.84
N ARG A 11 2.93 -5.49 10.70
CA ARG A 11 3.81 -4.66 11.53
C ARG A 11 4.71 -3.72 10.70
N SER A 12 5.28 -4.22 9.60
CA SER A 12 6.12 -3.41 8.72
C SER A 12 5.35 -2.24 8.09
N ILE A 13 4.05 -2.41 7.85
CA ILE A 13 3.17 -1.37 7.29
C ILE A 13 2.92 -0.27 8.34
N GLU A 14 2.65 -0.64 9.59
CA GLU A 14 2.52 0.32 10.69
C GLU A 14 3.81 1.14 10.89
N ILE A 15 4.98 0.47 10.82
CA ILE A 15 6.29 1.15 10.93
C ILE A 15 6.45 2.14 9.78
N THR A 16 6.13 1.76 8.55
CA THR A 16 6.20 2.67 7.38
C THR A 16 5.30 3.87 7.56
N ASN A 17 4.06 3.66 8.00
CA ASN A 17 3.14 4.75 8.27
C ASN A 17 3.74 5.75 9.28
N GLY A 18 4.35 5.27 10.35
CA GLY A 18 5.05 6.11 11.32
C GLY A 18 6.29 6.81 10.74
N MET A 19 7.15 6.08 10.01
CA MET A 19 8.40 6.63 9.46
C MET A 19 8.14 7.69 8.40
N THR A 20 7.12 7.56 7.58
CA THR A 20 6.76 8.53 6.53
C THR A 20 6.15 9.82 7.07
N MET A 21 5.90 9.92 8.37
CA MET A 21 5.62 11.20 9.03
C MET A 21 6.85 12.11 9.13
N ALA A 22 8.05 11.53 9.10
CA ALA A 22 9.30 12.26 9.27
C ALA A 22 10.24 12.14 8.06
N LEU A 23 10.07 11.13 7.23
CA LEU A 23 10.96 10.83 6.10
C LEU A 23 10.18 10.74 4.80
N PRO A 24 10.75 11.19 3.67
CA PRO A 24 10.17 10.93 2.36
C PRO A 24 10.08 9.43 2.09
N PRO A 25 9.04 8.96 1.38
CA PRO A 25 8.79 7.52 1.20
C PRO A 25 9.91 6.80 0.44
N ASP A 26 10.62 7.47 -0.48
CA ASP A 26 11.78 6.93 -1.19
C ASP A 26 12.99 6.65 -0.28
N ARG A 27 13.00 7.21 0.94
CA ARG A 27 14.04 6.98 1.96
C ARG A 27 13.68 5.88 2.95
N VAL A 28 12.48 5.33 2.85
CA VAL A 28 11.99 4.23 3.69
C VAL A 28 12.10 2.94 2.89
N ASP A 29 13.12 2.13 3.17
CA ASP A 29 13.34 0.85 2.50
C ASP A 29 12.31 -0.17 2.96
N ARG A 30 11.67 -0.80 1.99
CA ARG A 30 10.57 -1.75 2.15
C ARG A 30 10.96 -3.10 1.58
N LEU A 31 11.60 -3.91 2.39
CA LEU A 31 11.99 -5.25 2.00
C LEU A 31 10.80 -6.21 2.01
N VAL A 32 10.59 -6.88 0.90
CA VAL A 32 9.75 -8.06 0.79
C VAL A 32 10.67 -9.29 0.83
N ALA A 33 10.79 -9.92 2.00
CA ALA A 33 11.65 -11.09 2.19
C ALA A 33 10.87 -12.38 1.87
N GLY A 34 11.45 -13.24 1.01
CA GLY A 34 10.76 -14.36 0.39
C GLY A 34 10.11 -15.37 1.35
N MET A 35 10.91 -16.13 2.06
CA MET A 35 10.42 -17.30 2.82
C MET A 35 9.67 -16.98 4.12
N THR A 36 9.89 -15.81 4.70
CA THR A 36 9.29 -15.42 5.98
C THR A 36 7.97 -14.66 5.83
N CYS A 37 7.70 -14.14 4.64
CA CYS A 37 6.50 -13.37 4.36
C CYS A 37 5.22 -14.17 4.60
N HIS A 38 5.18 -15.41 4.12
CA HIS A 38 3.99 -16.25 4.15
C HIS A 38 3.57 -16.72 5.55
N LYS A 39 4.45 -16.56 6.53
CA LYS A 39 4.21 -17.08 7.89
C LYS A 39 3.24 -16.22 8.71
N TYR A 40 3.15 -14.92 8.42
CA TYR A 40 2.45 -13.95 9.28
C TYR A 40 1.47 -13.04 8.55
N ALA A 41 1.51 -12.99 7.23
CA ALA A 41 0.57 -12.27 6.39
C ALA A 41 0.67 -12.74 4.93
N SER A 42 -0.29 -12.38 4.10
CA SER A 42 -0.26 -12.72 2.68
C SER A 42 0.89 -12.03 1.95
N LEU A 43 1.42 -12.68 0.92
CA LEU A 43 2.42 -12.08 0.03
C LEU A 43 1.87 -10.79 -0.61
N ASP A 44 0.58 -10.78 -0.94
CA ASP A 44 -0.15 -9.63 -1.45
C ASP A 44 0.03 -8.39 -0.55
N GLN A 45 -0.23 -8.53 0.73
CA GLN A 45 -0.10 -7.45 1.71
C GLN A 45 1.36 -6.94 1.82
N HIS A 46 2.34 -7.84 1.74
CA HIS A 46 3.77 -7.47 1.77
C HIS A 46 4.18 -6.69 0.54
N VAL A 47 3.85 -7.20 -0.65
CA VAL A 47 4.24 -6.60 -1.93
C VAL A 47 3.57 -5.23 -2.11
N ARG A 48 2.25 -5.14 -1.88
CA ARG A 48 1.52 -3.87 -1.99
C ARG A 48 1.98 -2.85 -0.96
N GLY A 49 2.26 -3.30 0.27
CA GLY A 49 2.82 -2.43 1.30
C GLY A 49 4.20 -1.88 0.91
N ALA A 50 5.02 -2.67 0.22
CA ALA A 50 6.34 -2.25 -0.24
C ALA A 50 6.28 -1.17 -1.33
N MET A 51 5.22 -1.12 -2.13
CA MET A 51 5.04 -0.11 -3.17
C MET A 51 4.91 1.33 -2.62
N LEU A 52 4.58 1.48 -1.34
CA LEU A 52 4.45 2.80 -0.68
C LEU A 52 5.77 3.34 -0.11
N GLY A 53 6.89 2.76 -0.51
CA GLY A 53 8.23 3.18 -0.13
C GLY A 53 9.27 2.79 -1.18
N HIS A 54 10.53 2.77 -0.78
CA HIS A 54 11.59 2.20 -1.63
C HIS A 54 11.45 0.67 -1.64
N MET A 55 10.88 0.15 -2.73
CA MET A 55 10.56 -1.27 -2.86
C MET A 55 11.82 -2.10 -3.10
N THR A 56 12.17 -2.95 -2.17
CA THR A 56 13.25 -3.93 -2.26
C THR A 56 12.68 -5.34 -2.21
N LEU A 57 12.98 -6.15 -3.21
CA LEU A 57 12.48 -7.52 -3.33
C LEU A 57 13.60 -8.53 -3.11
N ASN A 58 13.38 -9.43 -2.17
CA ASN A 58 14.17 -10.64 -1.95
C ASN A 58 13.25 -11.88 -1.94
N VAL A 59 12.34 -11.92 -2.92
CA VAL A 59 11.33 -13.00 -3.03
C VAL A 59 11.92 -14.21 -3.76
N PHE A 60 12.86 -13.96 -4.66
CA PHE A 60 13.41 -14.94 -5.57
C PHE A 60 14.90 -15.11 -5.29
N GLY A 61 15.26 -16.18 -4.60
CA GLY A 61 16.66 -16.57 -4.39
C GLY A 61 17.03 -17.82 -5.20
N PRO A 62 18.33 -18.13 -5.33
CA PRO A 62 18.79 -19.34 -6.02
C PRO A 62 18.22 -20.64 -5.46
N ALA A 63 17.76 -20.63 -4.23
CA ALA A 63 17.16 -21.78 -3.56
C ALA A 63 15.64 -21.93 -3.81
N THR A 64 14.99 -20.97 -4.47
CA THR A 64 13.59 -21.08 -4.88
C THR A 64 13.51 -21.74 -6.26
N ALA A 65 13.86 -23.02 -6.33
CA ALA A 65 13.97 -23.76 -7.58
C ALA A 65 12.63 -23.97 -8.29
N GLU A 66 11.51 -23.83 -7.59
CA GLU A 66 10.16 -23.96 -8.15
C GLU A 66 9.30 -22.78 -7.71
N MET A 67 9.24 -21.77 -8.56
CA MET A 67 8.37 -20.63 -8.35
C MET A 67 6.97 -20.96 -8.85
N ASN A 68 5.96 -20.80 -7.97
CA ASN A 68 4.58 -20.83 -8.40
C ASN A 68 4.35 -19.73 -9.46
N PRO A 69 3.88 -20.06 -10.69
CA PRO A 69 3.64 -19.10 -11.76
C PRO A 69 2.72 -17.94 -11.34
N ASP A 70 1.67 -18.21 -10.56
CA ASP A 70 0.72 -17.19 -10.10
C ASP A 70 1.41 -16.17 -9.18
N VAL A 71 2.34 -16.62 -8.34
CA VAL A 71 3.16 -15.74 -7.48
C VAL A 71 4.07 -14.88 -8.33
N PHE A 72 4.70 -15.46 -9.35
CA PHE A 72 5.57 -14.72 -10.26
C PHE A 72 4.79 -13.64 -11.02
N ASP A 73 3.65 -13.98 -11.57
CA ASP A 73 2.80 -13.07 -12.33
C ASP A 73 2.29 -11.92 -11.45
N PHE A 74 1.85 -12.23 -10.24
CA PHE A 74 1.43 -11.22 -9.27
C PHE A 74 2.57 -10.25 -8.93
N VAL A 75 3.77 -10.77 -8.60
CA VAL A 75 4.93 -9.93 -8.25
C VAL A 75 5.38 -9.13 -9.46
N SER A 76 5.45 -9.72 -10.65
CA SER A 76 5.83 -9.04 -11.90
C SER A 76 4.88 -7.89 -12.21
N ARG A 77 3.57 -8.11 -12.12
CA ARG A 77 2.55 -7.06 -12.31
C ARG A 77 2.72 -5.94 -11.29
N SER A 78 2.91 -6.28 -10.02
CA SER A 78 3.10 -5.30 -8.94
C SER A 78 4.37 -4.46 -9.12
N VAL A 79 5.47 -5.08 -9.53
CA VAL A 79 6.72 -4.38 -9.90
C VAL A 79 6.51 -3.48 -11.12
N GLY A 80 5.76 -3.95 -12.11
CA GLY A 80 5.37 -3.16 -13.29
C GLY A 80 4.61 -1.89 -12.89
N LEU A 81 3.58 -2.04 -12.06
CA LEU A 81 2.79 -0.93 -11.51
C LEU A 81 3.67 0.04 -10.70
N TYR A 82 4.51 -0.47 -9.81
CA TYR A 82 5.43 0.35 -9.04
C TYR A 82 6.36 1.17 -9.95
N LYS A 83 7.02 0.53 -10.91
CA LYS A 83 7.99 1.18 -11.82
C LYS A 83 7.35 2.21 -12.74
N SER A 84 6.17 1.93 -13.28
CA SER A 84 5.51 2.78 -14.27
C SER A 84 4.66 3.89 -13.67
N PHE A 85 4.05 3.66 -12.51
CA PHE A 85 3.08 4.58 -11.94
C PHE A 85 3.56 5.26 -10.66
N ILE A 86 4.07 4.52 -9.65
CA ILE A 86 4.37 5.06 -8.33
C ILE A 86 5.78 5.65 -8.27
N ARG A 87 6.80 4.87 -8.66
CA ARG A 87 8.21 5.25 -8.59
C ARG A 87 8.54 6.59 -9.26
N PRO A 88 7.91 6.97 -10.40
CA PRO A 88 8.21 8.24 -11.08
C PRO A 88 7.94 9.51 -10.26
N PHE A 89 7.12 9.44 -9.21
CA PHE A 89 6.87 10.59 -8.35
C PHE A 89 7.22 10.34 -6.87
N LEU A 90 7.72 9.17 -6.54
CA LEU A 90 7.90 8.74 -5.15
C LEU A 90 8.83 9.65 -4.34
N ASN A 91 9.92 10.12 -4.93
CA ASN A 91 10.92 11.00 -4.29
C ASN A 91 10.38 12.41 -3.97
N GLU A 92 9.33 12.83 -4.66
CA GLU A 92 8.68 14.14 -4.48
C GLU A 92 7.24 14.00 -3.97
N ALA A 93 6.83 12.77 -3.64
CA ALA A 93 5.48 12.48 -3.21
C ALA A 93 5.09 13.29 -1.97
N ARG A 94 3.90 13.87 -2.02
CA ARG A 94 3.24 14.38 -0.80
C ARG A 94 2.58 13.19 -0.10
N VAL A 95 2.90 13.03 1.17
CA VAL A 95 2.42 11.92 1.98
C VAL A 95 1.29 12.39 2.87
N TYR A 96 0.20 11.66 2.90
CA TYR A 96 -0.93 11.91 3.77
C TYR A 96 -1.24 10.64 4.56
N HIS A 97 -1.55 10.82 5.83
CA HIS A 97 -1.83 9.75 6.78
C HIS A 97 -3.32 9.79 7.16
N PRO A 98 -4.21 9.05 6.44
CA PRO A 98 -5.63 8.96 6.82
C PRO A 98 -5.82 8.37 8.22
N THR A 99 -4.92 7.49 8.64
CA THR A 99 -4.89 6.86 9.98
C THR A 99 -3.58 7.21 10.70
N PRO A 100 -3.38 8.47 11.17
CA PRO A 100 -2.09 8.92 11.73
C PRO A 100 -1.79 8.32 13.10
N ASP A 101 -2.81 7.95 13.87
CA ASP A 101 -2.67 7.36 15.20
C ASP A 101 -2.63 5.83 15.10
N CYS A 102 -1.46 5.24 15.35
CA CYS A 102 -1.27 3.79 15.30
C CYS A 102 -2.13 3.03 16.33
N LYS A 103 -2.45 3.65 17.47
CA LYS A 103 -3.29 3.02 18.50
C LYS A 103 -4.75 2.98 18.04
N ALA A 104 -5.25 4.10 17.48
CA ALA A 104 -6.58 4.17 16.88
C ALA A 104 -6.69 3.25 15.66
N ALA A 105 -5.66 3.19 14.80
CA ALA A 105 -5.62 2.29 13.65
C ALA A 105 -5.72 0.81 14.06
N ARG A 106 -5.02 0.40 15.12
CA ARG A 106 -5.12 -0.97 15.67
C ARG A 106 -6.50 -1.26 16.22
N ALA A 107 -7.11 -0.31 16.91
CA ALA A 107 -8.47 -0.45 17.42
C ALA A 107 -9.50 -0.56 16.27
N ALA A 108 -9.28 0.18 15.17
CA ALA A 108 -10.10 0.11 13.95
C ALA A 108 -9.80 -1.14 13.10
N GLY A 109 -8.66 -1.80 13.30
CA GLY A 109 -8.25 -3.00 12.57
C GLY A 109 -7.64 -2.74 11.18
N TYR A 110 -7.40 -1.49 10.78
CA TYR A 110 -6.77 -1.16 9.51
C TYR A 110 -5.90 0.11 9.59
N THR A 111 -5.00 0.26 8.62
CA THR A 111 -4.22 1.47 8.43
C THR A 111 -4.22 1.88 6.96
N ALA A 112 -4.08 3.18 6.69
CA ALA A 112 -4.04 3.73 5.34
C ALA A 112 -2.92 4.75 5.19
N LEU A 113 -2.32 4.77 3.98
CA LEU A 113 -1.30 5.72 3.57
C LEU A 113 -1.61 6.22 2.16
N GLU A 114 -1.56 7.52 1.95
CA GLU A 114 -1.78 8.14 0.64
C GLU A 114 -0.50 8.84 0.16
N LEU A 115 -0.09 8.56 -1.06
CA LEU A 115 0.98 9.26 -1.78
C LEU A 115 0.37 9.98 -2.98
N VAL A 116 0.72 11.25 -3.16
CA VAL A 116 0.21 12.06 -4.27
C VAL A 116 1.36 12.79 -4.95
N SER A 117 1.39 12.78 -6.29
CA SER A 117 2.37 13.54 -7.07
C SER A 117 2.24 15.04 -6.82
N PRO A 118 3.33 15.83 -6.91
CA PRO A 118 3.30 17.27 -6.67
C PRO A 118 2.28 18.03 -7.53
N ASP A 119 2.07 17.59 -8.76
CA ASP A 119 1.12 18.16 -9.72
C ASP A 119 -0.34 17.71 -9.50
N GLN A 120 -0.57 16.86 -8.51
CA GLN A 120 -1.87 16.29 -8.16
C GLN A 120 -2.55 15.58 -9.34
N LYS A 121 -1.80 15.02 -10.28
CA LYS A 121 -2.34 14.24 -11.40
C LYS A 121 -2.42 12.75 -11.09
N ARG A 122 -1.59 12.28 -10.18
CA ARG A 122 -1.49 10.87 -9.79
C ARG A 122 -1.47 10.74 -8.28
N GLY A 123 -2.09 9.70 -7.78
CA GLY A 123 -2.04 9.33 -6.38
C GLY A 123 -2.24 7.84 -6.21
N VAL A 124 -1.80 7.32 -5.10
CA VAL A 124 -2.05 5.96 -4.65
C VAL A 124 -2.45 5.98 -3.18
N ILE A 125 -3.48 5.21 -2.84
CA ILE A 125 -3.90 4.99 -1.47
C ILE A 125 -3.79 3.50 -1.20
N GLY A 126 -2.91 3.13 -0.28
CA GLY A 126 -2.83 1.77 0.25
C GLY A 126 -3.65 1.68 1.52
N VAL A 127 -4.55 0.69 1.57
CA VAL A 127 -5.31 0.34 2.76
C VAL A 127 -4.95 -1.08 3.14
N PHE A 128 -4.58 -1.28 4.39
CA PHE A 128 -4.06 -2.56 4.88
C PHE A 128 -4.77 -2.96 6.15
N THR A 129 -5.21 -4.20 6.18
CA THR A 129 -5.79 -4.79 7.38
C THR A 129 -4.71 -5.05 8.43
N LEU A 130 -5.05 -4.82 9.67
CA LEU A 130 -4.23 -5.12 10.84
C LEU A 130 -4.80 -6.34 11.59
N THR A 131 -4.06 -6.82 12.56
CA THR A 131 -4.53 -7.91 13.43
C THR A 131 -5.86 -7.51 14.08
N GLY A 132 -6.85 -8.41 13.96
CA GLY A 132 -8.20 -8.20 14.51
C GLY A 132 -9.22 -7.63 13.52
N TRP A 133 -8.85 -7.38 12.26
CA TRP A 133 -9.82 -7.00 11.23
C TRP A 133 -10.77 -8.15 10.91
N MET A 134 -12.07 -7.92 11.09
CA MET A 134 -13.14 -8.92 10.91
C MET A 134 -13.88 -8.79 9.58
N GLY A 135 -13.43 -7.91 8.70
CA GLY A 135 -14.14 -7.53 7.48
C GLY A 135 -15.10 -6.37 7.71
N GLY A 136 -15.40 -5.64 6.65
CA GLY A 136 -16.37 -4.55 6.69
C GLY A 136 -16.09 -3.43 5.71
N GLU A 137 -16.91 -2.41 5.82
CA GLU A 137 -16.80 -1.19 5.03
C GLU A 137 -15.95 -0.16 5.75
N ILE A 138 -15.14 0.57 4.98
CA ILE A 138 -14.40 1.73 5.43
C ILE A 138 -14.74 2.94 4.57
N ASP A 139 -14.83 4.11 5.20
CA ASP A 139 -14.96 5.39 4.51
C ASP A 139 -13.55 5.96 4.24
N LEU A 140 -13.09 5.78 3.00
CA LEU A 140 -11.77 6.21 2.56
C LEU A 140 -11.84 7.60 1.96
N ARG A 141 -11.13 8.57 2.56
CA ARG A 141 -11.09 9.96 2.12
C ARG A 141 -9.70 10.34 1.64
N ALA A 142 -9.59 10.61 0.34
CA ALA A 142 -8.37 11.20 -0.20
C ALA A 142 -8.11 12.59 0.39
N ARG A 143 -6.86 12.94 0.59
CA ARG A 143 -6.44 14.21 1.20
C ARG A 143 -5.70 15.12 0.24
N GLY A 144 -4.90 14.53 -0.67
CA GLY A 144 -3.95 15.26 -1.51
C GLY A 144 -4.42 15.57 -2.92
N LEU A 145 -5.59 15.14 -3.33
CA LEU A 145 -6.08 15.29 -4.70
C LEU A 145 -6.61 16.70 -5.00
N ASN A 146 -6.64 17.07 -6.28
CA ASN A 146 -7.26 18.31 -6.73
C ASN A 146 -8.79 18.14 -6.87
N ARG A 147 -9.55 18.91 -6.13
CA ARG A 147 -11.02 18.83 -6.08
C ARG A 147 -11.69 19.02 -7.46
N GLY A 148 -11.10 19.85 -8.31
CA GLY A 148 -11.64 20.19 -9.63
C GLY A 148 -11.28 19.23 -10.75
N LYS A 149 -10.40 18.24 -10.49
CA LYS A 149 -10.02 17.25 -11.49
C LYS A 149 -10.89 16.00 -11.40
N THR A 150 -11.02 15.31 -12.55
CA THR A 150 -11.58 13.97 -12.62
C THR A 150 -10.42 12.97 -12.70
N TYR A 151 -10.51 11.91 -11.92
CA TYR A 151 -9.53 10.84 -11.83
C TYR A 151 -10.13 9.53 -12.29
N ARG A 152 -9.35 8.75 -13.02
CA ARG A 152 -9.63 7.33 -13.17
C ARG A 152 -9.11 6.63 -11.92
N VAL A 153 -10.02 6.12 -11.13
CA VAL A 153 -9.70 5.29 -9.96
C VAL A 153 -9.64 3.84 -10.43
N THR A 154 -8.56 3.15 -10.11
CA THR A 154 -8.42 1.71 -10.40
C THR A 154 -8.16 0.99 -9.09
N TYR A 155 -8.98 -0.02 -8.82
CA TYR A 155 -8.84 -0.91 -7.68
C TYR A 155 -7.93 -2.07 -8.08
N ASP A 156 -6.70 -2.06 -7.57
CA ASP A 156 -5.67 -3.01 -8.02
C ASP A 156 -5.96 -4.47 -7.60
N ASN A 157 -6.84 -4.68 -6.64
CA ASN A 157 -7.21 -6.01 -6.17
C ASN A 157 -8.03 -6.80 -7.20
N ASP A 158 -8.95 -6.15 -7.90
CA ASP A 158 -9.87 -6.77 -8.86
C ASP A 158 -9.77 -6.19 -10.27
N GLY A 159 -9.01 -5.10 -10.43
CA GLY A 159 -8.85 -4.39 -11.71
C GLY A 159 -10.04 -3.52 -12.10
N ALA A 160 -11.07 -3.41 -11.26
CA ALA A 160 -12.19 -2.52 -11.50
C ALA A 160 -11.73 -1.06 -11.60
N SER A 161 -12.41 -0.27 -12.43
CA SER A 161 -12.09 1.15 -12.54
C SER A 161 -13.32 1.99 -12.79
N GLU A 162 -13.29 3.22 -12.28
CA GLU A 162 -14.35 4.21 -12.41
C GLU A 162 -13.77 5.63 -12.54
N LEU A 163 -14.61 6.57 -12.95
CA LEU A 163 -14.26 7.99 -13.03
C LEU A 163 -14.92 8.75 -11.88
N LEU A 164 -14.09 9.34 -11.01
CA LEU A 164 -14.56 10.13 -9.87
C LEU A 164 -13.88 11.50 -9.85
N THR A 165 -14.62 12.52 -9.43
CA THR A 165 -14.04 13.83 -9.18
C THR A 165 -13.17 13.81 -7.92
N GLY A 166 -12.11 14.61 -7.87
CA GLY A 166 -11.33 14.77 -6.66
C GLY A 166 -12.19 15.23 -5.47
N ALA A 167 -13.22 16.05 -5.73
CA ALA A 167 -14.18 16.45 -4.70
C ALA A 167 -14.96 15.25 -4.14
N ALA A 168 -15.35 14.27 -4.97
CA ALA A 168 -16.02 13.05 -4.50
C ALA A 168 -15.05 12.18 -3.68
N LEU A 169 -13.86 11.94 -4.17
CA LEU A 169 -12.80 11.18 -3.47
C LEU A 169 -12.44 11.79 -2.11
N MET A 170 -12.44 13.12 -2.00
CA MET A 170 -12.15 13.83 -0.75
C MET A 170 -13.33 13.88 0.22
N ARG A 171 -14.57 13.70 -0.26
CA ARG A 171 -15.74 13.54 0.63
C ARG A 171 -15.78 12.16 1.27
N GLY A 172 -15.34 11.16 0.54
CA GLY A 172 -15.27 9.77 0.96
C GLY A 172 -15.81 8.81 -0.09
N VAL A 173 -15.17 7.67 -0.17
CA VAL A 173 -15.58 6.52 -0.98
C VAL A 173 -15.65 5.32 -0.05
N THR A 174 -16.79 4.64 -0.05
CA THR A 174 -16.94 3.41 0.72
C THR A 174 -16.21 2.28 0.02
N ALA A 175 -15.29 1.63 0.71
CA ALA A 175 -14.59 0.44 0.24
C ALA A 175 -14.89 -0.72 1.17
N PHE A 176 -15.31 -1.85 0.60
CA PHE A 176 -15.43 -3.09 1.35
C PHE A 176 -14.10 -3.83 1.37
N ILE A 177 -13.63 -4.18 2.55
CA ILE A 177 -12.41 -4.96 2.74
C ILE A 177 -12.78 -6.28 3.42
N PRO A 178 -12.55 -7.43 2.76
CA PRO A 178 -12.89 -8.72 3.34
C PRO A 178 -12.07 -9.02 4.60
N SER A 179 -12.54 -9.96 5.40
CA SER A 179 -11.77 -10.50 6.51
C SER A 179 -10.51 -11.20 6.00
N ALA A 180 -9.42 -11.11 6.74
CA ALA A 180 -8.19 -11.87 6.46
C ALA A 180 -8.37 -13.40 6.65
N LEU A 181 -9.51 -13.84 7.19
CA LEU A 181 -9.86 -15.24 7.43
C LEU A 181 -10.79 -15.83 6.35
N SER A 182 -11.13 -15.05 5.31
CA SER A 182 -11.96 -15.49 4.19
C SER A 182 -11.12 -15.97 3.01
#